data_2862ead71bf334f8cfaedb959b34c19f
#
_entry.id   2862ead71bf334f8cfaedb959b34c19f
#
_cell.length_a   1.000
_cell.length_b   1.000
_cell.length_c   1.000
_cell.angle_alpha   90.00
_cell.angle_beta   90.00
_cell.angle_gamma   90.00
#
_symmetry.space_group_name_H-M   'P 1'
#
loop_
_entity.id
_entity.type
_entity.pdbx_description
1 polymer ?
#
loop_
_entity_poly.entity_id
_entity_poly.type
_entity_poly.pdbx_seq_one_letter_code
_entity_poly.pdbx_strand_id
1 'polypeptide(L)'
;MTRKPGLWRIKAIDTGSSTIDKSIITYMRDFGTPIKIPRVVWAIEGETTLIVDASVPRDGKPSEFIGEQFERSPQQEPEAALRLAGVEPKDVEHVILTHLHWDHAGNCDLFSEARLWAQGAEYRYAMTPGRFFRKSFLAPLSGWEYPPPYLLPNLSFVEGETELMPGIRLLPVPGHTPGSQAVLVDTEDGTYCIAGDAVMSYENLEHDLPPGFHVHVDHSMDSMDLLRQRATHILPSHDYKLFGGEQVVEFPGSKPSFARRKEF
;
A
#
# COMPACT_ATOMS: atom_id res chain seq x y z
N MET A 1 19.78 -22.94 -8.35
CA MET A 1 20.22 -21.80 -9.17
C MET A 1 20.41 -20.63 -8.23
N THR A 2 21.61 -20.07 -8.13
CA THR A 2 21.87 -18.88 -7.31
C THR A 2 21.22 -17.68 -7.99
N ARG A 3 20.27 -17.01 -7.32
CA ARG A 3 19.67 -15.78 -7.82
C ARG A 3 20.73 -14.70 -8.04
N LYS A 4 20.54 -13.88 -9.09
CA LYS A 4 21.31 -12.65 -9.24
C LYS A 4 21.01 -11.73 -8.05
N PRO A 5 22.01 -11.18 -7.35
CA PRO A 5 21.78 -10.19 -6.30
C PRO A 5 20.92 -9.03 -6.82
N GLY A 6 20.00 -8.56 -5.97
CA GLY A 6 19.15 -7.42 -6.31
C GLY A 6 17.93 -7.74 -7.20
N LEU A 7 17.60 -9.02 -7.46
CA LEU A 7 16.35 -9.42 -8.12
C LEU A 7 15.39 -10.09 -7.14
N TRP A 8 14.17 -9.58 -7.11
CA TRP A 8 13.15 -9.91 -6.12
C TRP A 8 11.91 -10.54 -6.74
N ARG A 9 11.07 -11.15 -5.91
CA ARG A 9 9.70 -11.56 -6.22
C ARG A 9 8.74 -10.81 -5.33
N ILE A 10 7.54 -10.58 -5.84
CA ILE A 10 6.49 -9.88 -5.12
C ILE A 10 5.29 -10.80 -5.00
N LYS A 11 4.69 -10.86 -3.82
CA LYS A 11 3.38 -11.50 -3.61
C LYS A 11 2.38 -10.45 -3.18
N ALA A 12 1.26 -10.34 -3.88
CA ALA A 12 0.08 -9.63 -3.42
C ALA A 12 -0.76 -10.58 -2.56
N ILE A 13 -1.17 -10.14 -1.39
CA ILE A 13 -1.89 -10.93 -0.39
C ILE A 13 -3.19 -10.21 -0.05
N ASP A 14 -4.33 -10.81 -0.36
CA ASP A 14 -5.64 -10.29 0.01
C ASP A 14 -5.93 -10.59 1.50
N THR A 15 -6.04 -9.53 2.28
CA THR A 15 -6.25 -9.57 3.74
C THR A 15 -7.63 -9.10 4.17
N GLY A 16 -8.58 -9.04 3.25
CA GLY A 16 -9.95 -8.61 3.47
C GLY A 16 -10.44 -7.64 2.42
N SER A 17 -11.66 -7.19 2.56
CA SER A 17 -12.28 -6.29 1.59
C SER A 17 -13.12 -5.21 2.28
N SER A 18 -13.21 -4.07 1.60
CA SER A 18 -14.14 -3.01 1.98
C SER A 18 -15.11 -2.70 0.85
N THR A 19 -16.33 -2.29 1.22
CA THR A 19 -17.29 -1.72 0.27
C THR A 19 -17.31 -0.21 0.46
N ILE A 20 -16.97 0.53 -0.57
CA ILE A 20 -16.85 1.98 -0.56
C ILE A 20 -17.58 2.61 -1.75
N ASP A 21 -17.77 3.93 -1.74
CA ASP A 21 -18.20 4.67 -2.92
C ASP A 21 -17.08 4.73 -3.95
N LYS A 22 -17.37 4.41 -5.22
CA LYS A 22 -16.36 4.34 -6.29
C LYS A 22 -15.66 5.67 -6.53
N SER A 23 -16.29 6.79 -6.22
CA SER A 23 -15.67 8.12 -6.32
C SER A 23 -14.46 8.31 -5.39
N ILE A 24 -14.27 7.44 -4.39
CA ILE A 24 -13.06 7.38 -3.55
C ILE A 24 -11.86 6.84 -4.33
N ILE A 25 -12.11 5.91 -5.27
CA ILE A 25 -11.07 5.31 -6.12
C ILE A 25 -10.75 6.22 -7.30
N THR A 26 -11.78 6.77 -7.96
CA THR A 26 -11.61 7.57 -9.18
C THR A 26 -12.17 8.98 -8.99
N TYR A 27 -11.30 9.98 -9.05
CA TYR A 27 -11.66 11.37 -8.79
C TYR A 27 -12.80 11.85 -9.68
N MET A 28 -13.85 12.43 -9.05
CA MET A 28 -15.01 13.04 -9.72
C MET A 28 -15.80 12.11 -10.66
N ARG A 29 -15.73 10.78 -10.42
CA ARG A 29 -16.50 9.78 -11.21
C ARG A 29 -17.33 8.86 -10.33
N ASP A 30 -18.38 8.31 -10.90
CA ASP A 30 -19.20 7.22 -10.38
C ASP A 30 -19.72 7.42 -8.95
N PHE A 31 -20.11 8.65 -8.60
CA PHE A 31 -20.69 9.00 -7.30
C PHE A 31 -21.91 8.13 -6.96
N GLY A 32 -21.97 7.64 -5.73
CA GLY A 32 -23.07 6.80 -5.25
C GLY A 32 -23.01 5.35 -5.75
N THR A 33 -21.95 4.95 -6.43
CA THR A 33 -21.77 3.58 -6.93
C THR A 33 -20.94 2.79 -5.93
N PRO A 34 -21.51 1.78 -5.23
CA PRO A 34 -20.73 0.95 -4.33
C PRO A 34 -19.77 0.06 -5.12
N ILE A 35 -18.53 -0.04 -4.64
CA ILE A 35 -17.52 -0.95 -5.18
C ILE A 35 -16.86 -1.71 -4.04
N LYS A 36 -16.62 -3.02 -4.24
CA LYS A 36 -15.85 -3.85 -3.34
C LYS A 36 -14.38 -3.82 -3.75
N ILE A 37 -13.50 -3.49 -2.79
CA ILE A 37 -12.05 -3.37 -3.01
C ILE A 37 -11.30 -4.32 -2.08
N PRO A 38 -10.15 -4.89 -2.48
CA PRO A 38 -9.29 -5.67 -1.59
C PRO A 38 -8.50 -4.77 -0.64
N ARG A 39 -8.09 -5.35 0.50
CA ARG A 39 -7.05 -4.79 1.38
C ARG A 39 -5.79 -5.62 1.18
N VAL A 40 -4.77 -5.00 0.63
CA VAL A 40 -3.60 -5.72 0.13
C VAL A 40 -2.39 -5.48 1.03
N VAL A 41 -1.73 -6.58 1.40
CA VAL A 41 -0.38 -6.59 1.95
C VAL A 41 0.54 -7.21 0.91
N TRP A 42 1.77 -6.72 0.82
CA TRP A 42 2.72 -7.26 -0.14
C TRP A 42 3.88 -7.90 0.58
N ALA A 43 4.30 -9.08 0.11
CA ALA A 43 5.57 -9.67 0.51
C ALA A 43 6.56 -9.55 -0.66
N ILE A 44 7.79 -9.13 -0.36
CA ILE A 44 8.90 -9.06 -1.30
C ILE A 44 9.95 -10.06 -0.83
N GLU A 45 10.24 -11.05 -1.66
CA GLU A 45 11.13 -12.17 -1.33
C GLU A 45 12.39 -12.16 -2.19
N GLY A 46 13.54 -12.27 -1.55
CA GLY A 46 14.84 -12.29 -2.21
C GLY A 46 15.94 -12.79 -1.27
N GLU A 47 16.92 -11.95 -0.97
CA GLU A 47 17.97 -12.22 0.01
C GLU A 47 17.39 -12.25 1.43
N THR A 48 16.38 -11.47 1.66
CA THR A 48 15.56 -11.45 2.87
C THR A 48 14.08 -11.30 2.51
N THR A 49 13.18 -11.26 3.49
CA THR A 49 11.75 -11.01 3.30
C THR A 49 11.38 -9.63 3.83
N LEU A 50 10.77 -8.82 2.96
CA LEU A 50 10.20 -7.54 3.32
C LEU A 50 8.68 -7.59 3.16
N ILE A 51 7.99 -6.78 3.96
CA ILE A 51 6.55 -6.55 3.84
C ILE A 51 6.31 -5.10 3.42
N VAL A 52 5.32 -4.89 2.57
CA VAL A 52 4.80 -3.55 2.28
C VAL A 52 3.37 -3.46 2.75
N ASP A 53 3.12 -2.50 3.62
CA ASP A 53 1.89 -2.26 4.37
C ASP A 53 1.51 -3.38 5.36
N ALA A 54 0.59 -3.08 6.28
CA ALA A 54 0.24 -3.95 7.40
C ALA A 54 -1.28 -4.15 7.56
N SER A 55 -2.06 -3.88 6.50
CA SER A 55 -3.52 -4.10 6.44
C SER A 55 -4.34 -3.37 7.51
N VAL A 56 -5.64 -3.63 7.49
CA VAL A 56 -6.64 -3.19 8.48
C VAL A 56 -6.39 -3.87 9.82
N PRO A 57 -6.46 -3.16 10.96
CA PRO A 57 -6.32 -3.75 12.29
C PRO A 57 -7.20 -4.98 12.51
N ARG A 58 -6.69 -5.97 13.25
CA ARG A 58 -7.35 -7.27 13.49
C ARG A 58 -8.73 -7.16 14.12
N ASP A 59 -8.93 -6.17 14.98
CA ASP A 59 -10.20 -6.00 15.70
C ASP A 59 -11.31 -5.30 14.88
N GLY A 60 -10.99 -4.81 13.66
CA GLY A 60 -11.93 -4.13 12.79
C GLY A 60 -12.47 -2.79 13.28
N LYS A 61 -12.16 -2.39 14.53
CA LYS A 61 -12.70 -1.15 15.14
C LYS A 61 -12.44 0.14 14.35
N PRO A 62 -11.26 0.33 13.72
CA PRO A 62 -11.05 1.50 12.89
C PRO A 62 -12.03 1.63 11.72
N SER A 63 -12.41 0.53 11.07
CA SER A 63 -13.38 0.57 9.98
C SER A 63 -14.77 1.02 10.45
N GLU A 64 -15.21 0.51 11.61
CA GLU A 64 -16.45 0.95 12.25
C GLU A 64 -16.39 2.44 12.63
N PHE A 65 -15.27 2.88 13.22
CA PHE A 65 -15.05 4.27 13.60
C PHE A 65 -15.08 5.23 12.41
N ILE A 66 -14.57 4.81 11.27
CA ILE A 66 -14.57 5.58 10.01
C ILE A 66 -15.93 5.49 9.32
N GLY A 67 -16.70 4.43 9.58
CA GLY A 67 -18.00 4.15 8.97
C GLY A 67 -17.88 3.40 7.65
N GLU A 68 -16.84 2.59 7.50
CA GLU A 68 -16.58 1.76 6.32
C GLU A 68 -17.01 0.31 6.57
N GLN A 69 -17.66 -0.31 5.57
CA GLN A 69 -18.01 -1.72 5.62
C GLN A 69 -16.78 -2.56 5.28
N PHE A 70 -16.26 -3.26 6.26
CA PHE A 70 -15.10 -4.14 6.13
C PHE A 70 -15.48 -5.59 6.40
N GLU A 71 -15.00 -6.51 5.56
CA GLU A 71 -15.20 -7.95 5.67
C GLU A 71 -13.87 -8.69 5.56
N ARG A 72 -13.72 -9.72 6.39
CA ARG A 72 -12.51 -10.57 6.42
C ARG A 72 -12.91 -12.01 6.76
N SER A 73 -12.46 -12.97 5.98
CA SER A 73 -12.55 -14.39 6.31
C SER A 73 -11.42 -14.79 7.27
N PRO A 74 -11.53 -15.93 7.98
CA PRO A 74 -10.42 -16.43 8.83
C PRO A 74 -9.09 -16.60 8.09
N GLN A 75 -9.11 -16.94 6.79
CA GLN A 75 -7.91 -17.09 5.98
C GLN A 75 -7.28 -15.75 5.60
N GLN A 76 -8.05 -14.66 5.64
CA GLN A 76 -7.61 -13.30 5.39
C GLN A 76 -7.15 -12.57 6.66
N GLU A 77 -7.27 -13.18 7.83
CA GLU A 77 -6.63 -12.63 9.04
C GLU A 77 -5.14 -12.40 8.77
N PRO A 78 -4.55 -11.26 9.15
CA PRO A 78 -3.21 -10.86 8.70
C PRO A 78 -2.15 -11.94 8.88
N GLU A 79 -2.09 -12.57 10.04
CA GLU A 79 -1.14 -13.66 10.29
C GLU A 79 -1.43 -14.91 9.45
N ALA A 80 -2.71 -15.28 9.27
CA ALA A 80 -3.08 -16.43 8.46
C ALA A 80 -2.80 -16.19 6.98
N ALA A 81 -3.07 -14.99 6.48
CA ALA A 81 -2.81 -14.59 5.10
C ALA A 81 -1.30 -14.55 4.80
N LEU A 82 -0.49 -14.02 5.72
CA LEU A 82 0.97 -14.04 5.59
C LEU A 82 1.52 -15.48 5.55
N ARG A 83 1.04 -16.37 6.44
CA ARG A 83 1.44 -17.79 6.43
C ARG A 83 1.01 -18.52 5.15
N LEU A 84 -0.17 -18.20 4.61
CA LEU A 84 -0.63 -18.72 3.32
C LEU A 84 0.34 -18.31 2.18
N ALA A 85 0.90 -17.11 2.26
CA ALA A 85 1.93 -16.63 1.35
C ALA A 85 3.34 -17.19 1.64
N GLY A 86 3.49 -18.01 2.67
CA GLY A 86 4.78 -18.59 3.10
C GLY A 86 5.63 -17.67 3.96
N VAL A 87 5.03 -16.65 4.58
CA VAL A 87 5.73 -15.67 5.41
C VAL A 87 5.34 -15.82 6.88
N GLU A 88 6.32 -16.00 7.74
CA GLU A 88 6.13 -15.89 9.18
C GLU A 88 6.46 -14.47 9.64
N PRO A 89 5.54 -13.77 10.33
CA PRO A 89 5.75 -12.37 10.73
C PRO A 89 7.05 -12.13 11.52
N LYS A 90 7.43 -13.08 12.37
CA LYS A 90 8.66 -13.01 13.18
C LYS A 90 9.96 -13.06 12.37
N ASP A 91 9.91 -13.57 11.13
CA ASP A 91 11.07 -13.72 10.26
C ASP A 91 11.20 -12.53 9.28
N VAL A 92 10.29 -11.54 9.38
CA VAL A 92 10.32 -10.32 8.59
C VAL A 92 11.32 -9.33 9.19
N GLU A 93 12.30 -8.90 8.39
CA GLU A 93 13.34 -7.94 8.84
C GLU A 93 12.92 -6.48 8.58
N HIS A 94 12.14 -6.24 7.52
CA HIS A 94 11.75 -4.89 7.12
C HIS A 94 10.27 -4.82 6.76
N VAL A 95 9.59 -3.79 7.27
CA VAL A 95 8.24 -3.41 6.83
C VAL A 95 8.31 -2.00 6.25
N ILE A 96 7.81 -1.82 5.05
CA ILE A 96 7.74 -0.53 4.38
C ILE A 96 6.29 -0.08 4.40
N LEU A 97 6.01 1.07 4.99
CA LEU A 97 4.68 1.66 5.02
C LEU A 97 4.58 2.66 3.88
N THR A 98 3.66 2.40 2.93
CA THR A 98 3.44 3.32 1.81
C THR A 98 2.95 4.67 2.30
N HIS A 99 2.09 4.64 3.30
CA HIS A 99 1.61 5.78 4.08
C HIS A 99 1.00 5.29 5.41
N LEU A 100 0.52 6.20 6.26
CA LEU A 100 0.12 5.86 7.62
C LEU A 100 -1.39 5.86 7.85
N HIS A 101 -2.21 5.66 6.82
CA HIS A 101 -3.63 5.41 7.02
C HIS A 101 -3.87 4.07 7.71
N TRP A 102 -4.99 3.99 8.41
CA TRP A 102 -5.37 2.86 9.27
C TRP A 102 -5.40 1.50 8.56
N ASP A 103 -5.68 1.47 7.28
CA ASP A 103 -5.78 0.27 6.44
C ASP A 103 -4.45 -0.17 5.80
N HIS A 104 -3.40 0.63 5.95
CA HIS A 104 -2.03 0.33 5.54
C HIS A 104 -1.10 0.10 6.72
N ALA A 105 -1.35 0.75 7.86
CA ALA A 105 -0.50 0.66 9.04
C ALA A 105 -1.16 -0.03 10.25
N GLY A 106 -2.22 -0.81 10.01
CA GLY A 106 -3.11 -1.29 11.06
C GLY A 106 -2.55 -2.36 12.00
N ASN A 107 -1.63 -3.21 11.52
CA ASN A 107 -1.06 -4.30 12.30
C ASN A 107 0.47 -4.24 12.36
N CYS A 108 1.03 -3.05 12.52
CA CYS A 108 2.48 -2.88 12.66
C CYS A 108 3.05 -3.64 13.86
N ASP A 109 2.25 -3.90 14.88
CA ASP A 109 2.61 -4.67 16.08
C ASP A 109 2.94 -6.15 15.79
N LEU A 110 2.47 -6.71 14.67
CA LEU A 110 2.84 -8.05 14.22
C LEU A 110 4.33 -8.19 13.90
N PHE A 111 5.00 -7.08 13.62
CA PHE A 111 6.36 -7.01 13.15
C PHE A 111 7.28 -6.34 14.17
N SER A 112 7.15 -6.74 15.45
CA SER A 112 7.90 -6.12 16.56
C SER A 112 9.40 -6.22 16.42
N GLU A 113 9.91 -7.27 15.77
CA GLU A 113 11.34 -7.50 15.52
C GLU A 113 11.84 -6.83 14.23
N ALA A 114 10.93 -6.44 13.34
CA ALA A 114 11.26 -5.80 12.08
C ALA A 114 11.58 -4.32 12.26
N ARG A 115 12.30 -3.73 11.32
CA ARG A 115 12.42 -2.28 11.18
C ARG A 115 11.30 -1.76 10.26
N LEU A 116 10.49 -0.84 10.76
CA LEU A 116 9.44 -0.19 9.98
C LEU A 116 9.99 1.07 9.31
N TRP A 117 9.61 1.30 8.04
CA TRP A 117 10.10 2.42 7.24
C TRP A 117 8.95 3.26 6.72
N ALA A 118 9.00 4.56 6.99
CA ALA A 118 8.08 5.55 6.44
C ALA A 118 8.83 6.82 6.05
N GLN A 119 8.25 7.63 5.17
CA GLN A 119 8.78 8.98 4.94
C GLN A 119 8.57 9.85 6.18
N GLY A 120 9.58 10.61 6.56
CA GLY A 120 9.45 11.55 7.68
C GLY A 120 8.38 12.61 7.46
N ALA A 121 8.13 12.99 6.20
CA ALA A 121 7.02 13.87 5.81
C ALA A 121 5.65 13.26 6.16
N GLU A 122 5.48 11.95 5.96
CA GLU A 122 4.25 11.23 6.29
C GLU A 122 3.97 11.23 7.79
N TYR A 123 4.99 10.88 8.57
CA TYR A 123 4.86 10.89 10.02
C TYR A 123 4.53 12.28 10.56
N ARG A 124 5.22 13.32 10.08
CA ARG A 124 4.93 14.71 10.51
C ARG A 124 3.48 15.10 10.21
N TYR A 125 2.97 14.71 9.02
CA TYR A 125 1.58 14.98 8.66
C TYR A 125 0.61 14.13 9.49
N ALA A 126 0.87 12.85 9.69
CA ALA A 126 0.04 11.94 10.47
C ALA A 126 -0.17 12.38 11.92
N MET A 127 0.81 13.08 12.52
CA MET A 127 0.70 13.63 13.88
C MET A 127 -0.22 14.84 13.96
N THR A 128 -0.35 15.62 12.91
CA THR A 128 -1.18 16.84 12.87
C THR A 128 -1.90 17.03 11.53
N PRO A 129 -2.69 16.03 11.10
CA PRO A 129 -3.30 16.09 9.78
C PRO A 129 -4.41 17.14 9.73
N GLY A 130 -4.73 17.57 8.52
CA GLY A 130 -5.87 18.42 8.25
C GLY A 130 -7.15 17.83 8.86
N ARG A 131 -8.07 18.66 9.31
CA ARG A 131 -9.28 18.26 10.06
C ARG A 131 -10.05 17.10 9.38
N PHE A 132 -10.14 17.11 8.06
CA PHE A 132 -10.86 16.11 7.27
C PHE A 132 -10.19 14.72 7.36
N PHE A 133 -8.85 14.68 7.34
CA PHE A 133 -8.07 13.45 7.27
C PHE A 133 -7.72 12.81 8.63
N ARG A 134 -8.08 13.43 9.75
CA ARG A 134 -7.70 12.96 11.09
C ARG A 134 -8.13 11.53 11.38
N LYS A 135 -9.32 11.15 10.93
CA LYS A 135 -9.86 9.79 11.14
C LYS A 135 -9.04 8.74 10.41
N SER A 136 -8.62 9.03 9.19
CA SER A 136 -7.84 8.07 8.37
C SER A 136 -6.48 7.74 8.99
N PHE A 137 -5.90 8.68 9.73
CA PHE A 137 -4.65 8.45 10.48
C PHE A 137 -4.87 7.96 11.92
N LEU A 138 -6.11 7.80 12.38
CA LEU A 138 -6.42 7.59 13.79
C LEU A 138 -5.69 8.60 14.70
N ALA A 139 -5.52 9.82 14.20
CA ALA A 139 -4.67 10.84 14.78
C ALA A 139 -5.27 11.43 16.07
N PRO A 140 -4.46 12.06 16.92
CA PRO A 140 -4.98 12.86 18.03
C PRO A 140 -6.09 13.81 17.56
N LEU A 141 -7.10 14.02 18.41
CA LEU A 141 -8.29 14.86 18.11
C LEU A 141 -9.20 14.33 16.98
N SER A 142 -9.02 13.08 16.54
CA SER A 142 -9.96 12.41 15.61
C SER A 142 -11.21 11.89 16.32
N GLY A 143 -11.13 11.69 17.64
CA GLY A 143 -12.10 10.96 18.45
C GLY A 143 -11.73 9.48 18.64
N TRP A 144 -10.61 9.02 18.07
CA TRP A 144 -10.04 7.69 18.32
C TRP A 144 -9.42 7.65 19.72
N GLU A 145 -9.73 6.60 20.49
CA GLU A 145 -9.38 6.51 21.92
C GLU A 145 -8.04 5.78 22.19
N TYR A 146 -7.48 5.14 21.16
CA TYR A 146 -6.25 4.33 21.28
C TYR A 146 -5.08 5.04 20.58
N PRO A 147 -3.83 4.68 20.92
CA PRO A 147 -2.67 5.13 20.16
C PRO A 147 -2.78 4.68 18.69
N PRO A 148 -2.35 5.52 17.74
CA PRO A 148 -2.23 5.08 16.36
C PRO A 148 -1.31 3.85 16.23
N PRO A 149 -1.65 2.85 15.41
CA PRO A 149 -0.94 1.57 15.34
C PRO A 149 0.50 1.68 14.81
N TYR A 150 0.85 2.80 14.18
CA TYR A 150 2.21 3.10 13.69
C TYR A 150 3.10 3.79 14.74
N LEU A 151 2.61 4.12 15.93
CA LEU A 151 3.43 4.70 17.00
C LEU A 151 4.22 3.60 17.73
N LEU A 152 5.24 3.09 17.06
CA LEU A 152 6.07 2.00 17.56
C LEU A 152 7.55 2.43 17.63
N PRO A 153 8.34 1.89 18.60
CA PRO A 153 9.74 2.27 18.80
C PRO A 153 10.66 1.86 17.65
N ASN A 154 10.27 0.87 16.84
CA ASN A 154 11.01 0.37 15.69
C ASN A 154 10.68 1.10 14.37
N LEU A 155 9.84 2.17 14.40
CA LEU A 155 9.58 3.03 13.25
C LEU A 155 10.81 3.90 12.96
N SER A 156 11.26 3.84 11.71
CA SER A 156 12.39 4.59 11.17
C SER A 156 11.97 5.45 10.00
N PHE A 157 12.64 6.57 9.81
CA PHE A 157 12.29 7.53 8.78
C PHE A 157 13.33 7.59 7.68
N VAL A 158 12.83 7.76 6.46
CA VAL A 158 13.61 8.15 5.29
C VAL A 158 13.17 9.53 4.82
N GLU A 159 14.02 10.23 4.12
CA GLU A 159 13.72 11.54 3.54
C GLU A 159 14.02 11.49 2.04
N GLY A 160 12.99 11.64 1.22
CA GLY A 160 13.13 11.59 -0.23
C GLY A 160 13.31 10.19 -0.80
N GLU A 161 13.79 10.12 -2.05
CA GLU A 161 14.07 8.84 -2.70
C GLU A 161 15.26 8.15 -2.01
N THR A 162 15.07 6.88 -1.66
CA THR A 162 16.06 6.11 -0.90
C THR A 162 16.17 4.69 -1.45
N GLU A 163 17.37 4.25 -1.80
CA GLU A 163 17.62 2.82 -2.02
C GLU A 163 17.80 2.15 -0.65
N LEU A 164 16.80 1.34 -0.28
CA LEU A 164 16.80 0.63 1.01
C LEU A 164 17.80 -0.52 0.99
N MET A 165 17.85 -1.21 -0.13
CA MET A 165 18.83 -2.28 -0.44
C MET A 165 18.85 -2.49 -1.96
N PRO A 166 19.86 -3.22 -2.51
CA PRO A 166 19.98 -3.43 -3.95
C PRO A 166 18.67 -3.92 -4.58
N GLY A 167 18.11 -3.16 -5.53
CA GLY A 167 16.87 -3.47 -6.21
C GLY A 167 15.58 -3.12 -5.47
N ILE A 168 15.65 -2.51 -4.28
CA ILE A 168 14.49 -2.00 -3.53
C ILE A 168 14.67 -0.50 -3.28
N ARG A 169 13.81 0.32 -3.88
CA ARG A 169 13.87 1.78 -3.75
C ARG A 169 12.54 2.33 -3.25
N LEU A 170 12.60 3.22 -2.28
CA LEU A 170 11.48 3.98 -1.75
C LEU A 170 11.39 5.29 -2.51
N LEU A 171 10.29 5.51 -3.21
CA LEU A 171 10.07 6.66 -4.06
C LEU A 171 8.94 7.54 -3.49
N PRO A 172 9.19 8.79 -3.08
CA PRO A 172 8.11 9.70 -2.68
C PRO A 172 7.11 9.93 -3.80
N VAL A 173 5.82 9.78 -3.50
CA VAL A 173 4.69 9.97 -4.41
C VAL A 173 3.58 10.74 -3.70
N PRO A 174 3.83 12.02 -3.35
CA PRO A 174 2.86 12.82 -2.61
C PRO A 174 1.58 13.03 -3.42
N GLY A 175 0.48 13.26 -2.70
CA GLY A 175 -0.81 13.57 -3.32
C GLY A 175 -1.95 12.96 -2.52
N HIS A 176 -2.03 11.64 -2.46
CA HIS A 176 -2.97 10.94 -1.56
C HIS A 176 -2.73 11.38 -0.11
N THR A 177 -1.50 11.27 0.35
CA THR A 177 -0.99 11.98 1.53
C THR A 177 0.29 12.76 1.17
N PRO A 178 0.71 13.76 1.98
CA PRO A 178 1.91 14.54 1.69
C PRO A 178 3.21 13.74 1.73
N GLY A 179 3.23 12.61 2.42
CA GLY A 179 4.41 11.77 2.58
C GLY A 179 4.24 10.36 2.04
N SER A 180 3.23 10.10 1.19
CA SER A 180 3.07 8.82 0.50
C SER A 180 4.34 8.44 -0.25
N GLN A 181 4.67 7.14 -0.22
CA GLN A 181 5.77 6.57 -0.99
C GLN A 181 5.32 5.29 -1.71
N ALA A 182 5.90 5.07 -2.87
CA ALA A 182 5.82 3.81 -3.60
C ALA A 182 7.10 2.99 -3.39
N VAL A 183 7.02 1.68 -3.63
CA VAL A 183 8.17 0.78 -3.56
C VAL A 183 8.50 0.27 -4.96
N LEU A 184 9.66 0.64 -5.48
CA LEU A 184 10.18 0.10 -6.72
C LEU A 184 10.98 -1.16 -6.43
N VAL A 185 10.64 -2.23 -7.12
CA VAL A 185 11.20 -3.58 -6.92
C VAL A 185 11.75 -4.09 -8.25
N ASP A 186 13.05 -4.32 -8.32
CA ASP A 186 13.68 -4.89 -9.50
C ASP A 186 13.48 -6.40 -9.54
N THR A 187 12.91 -6.91 -10.63
CA THR A 187 12.61 -8.32 -10.87
C THR A 187 13.22 -8.81 -12.17
N GLU A 188 13.08 -10.09 -12.47
CA GLU A 188 13.53 -10.67 -13.74
C GLU A 188 12.78 -10.11 -14.97
N ASP A 189 11.57 -9.55 -14.77
CA ASP A 189 10.70 -9.01 -15.82
C ASP A 189 10.66 -7.47 -15.84
N GLY A 190 11.62 -6.81 -15.18
CA GLY A 190 11.73 -5.37 -15.08
C GLY A 190 11.40 -4.82 -13.70
N THR A 191 11.26 -3.51 -13.61
CA THR A 191 10.94 -2.83 -12.36
C THR A 191 9.43 -2.81 -12.13
N TYR A 192 9.00 -3.44 -11.04
CA TYR A 192 7.64 -3.35 -10.53
C TYR A 192 7.53 -2.20 -9.54
N CYS A 193 6.37 -1.56 -9.51
CA CYS A 193 6.03 -0.52 -8.55
C CYS A 193 4.83 -0.95 -7.72
N ILE A 194 5.01 -1.13 -6.42
CA ILE A 194 3.91 -1.18 -5.47
C ILE A 194 3.55 0.27 -5.16
N ALA A 195 2.44 0.74 -5.73
CA ALA A 195 2.14 2.16 -5.81
C ALA A 195 1.55 2.75 -4.52
N GLY A 196 1.11 1.90 -3.57
CA GLY A 196 0.25 2.37 -2.50
C GLY A 196 -0.97 3.12 -3.07
N ASP A 197 -1.49 4.09 -2.34
CA ASP A 197 -2.66 4.85 -2.75
C ASP A 197 -2.37 6.02 -3.71
N ALA A 198 -1.14 6.10 -4.22
CA ALA A 198 -0.89 6.93 -5.40
C ALA A 198 -1.61 6.38 -6.65
N VAL A 199 -1.85 5.05 -6.69
CA VAL A 199 -2.68 4.36 -7.68
C VAL A 199 -3.52 3.30 -6.96
N MET A 200 -4.79 3.58 -6.75
CA MET A 200 -5.70 2.68 -6.05
C MET A 200 -6.25 1.56 -6.95
N SER A 201 -6.48 1.86 -8.23
CA SER A 201 -6.96 0.89 -9.21
C SER A 201 -6.32 1.09 -10.57
N TYR A 202 -6.40 0.09 -11.44
CA TYR A 202 -5.96 0.22 -12.83
C TYR A 202 -6.73 1.30 -13.59
N GLU A 203 -7.97 1.59 -13.18
CA GLU A 203 -8.77 2.67 -13.79
C GLU A 203 -8.12 4.05 -13.62
N ASN A 204 -7.34 4.29 -12.54
CA ASN A 204 -6.58 5.53 -12.39
C ASN A 204 -5.60 5.71 -13.55
N LEU A 205 -4.89 4.64 -13.93
CA LEU A 205 -3.93 4.67 -15.03
C LEU A 205 -4.61 4.66 -16.41
N GLU A 206 -5.68 3.87 -16.57
CA GLU A 206 -6.41 3.70 -17.82
C GLU A 206 -7.11 5.00 -18.26
N HIS A 207 -7.63 5.75 -17.29
CA HIS A 207 -8.42 6.96 -17.54
C HIS A 207 -7.69 8.26 -17.23
N ASP A 208 -6.44 8.16 -16.77
CA ASP A 208 -5.63 9.30 -16.34
C ASP A 208 -6.33 10.15 -15.27
N LEU A 209 -6.79 9.48 -14.22
CA LEU A 209 -7.52 10.08 -13.12
C LEU A 209 -6.81 9.78 -11.79
N PRO A 210 -6.62 10.76 -10.91
CA PRO A 210 -6.05 10.50 -9.60
C PRO A 210 -7.05 9.72 -8.73
N PRO A 211 -6.61 9.09 -7.63
CA PRO A 211 -7.49 8.62 -6.58
C PRO A 211 -8.44 9.73 -6.12
N GLY A 212 -9.71 9.39 -5.86
CA GLY A 212 -10.69 10.38 -5.42
C GLY A 212 -10.44 10.90 -4.00
N PHE A 213 -9.87 10.06 -3.14
CA PHE A 213 -9.46 10.45 -1.79
C PHE A 213 -7.98 10.84 -1.78
N HIS A 214 -7.71 12.14 -1.71
CA HIS A 214 -6.35 12.72 -1.72
C HIS A 214 -6.31 14.07 -1.00
N VAL A 215 -5.11 14.45 -0.57
CA VAL A 215 -4.85 15.77 0.02
C VAL A 215 -4.60 16.83 -1.06
N HIS A 216 -3.96 16.43 -2.18
CA HIS A 216 -3.58 17.37 -3.24
C HIS A 216 -3.66 16.72 -4.63
N VAL A 217 -4.58 17.21 -5.45
CA VAL A 217 -4.86 16.62 -6.78
C VAL A 217 -3.70 16.71 -7.74
N ASP A 218 -3.06 17.88 -7.86
CA ASP A 218 -1.95 18.08 -8.83
C ASP A 218 -0.74 17.21 -8.45
N HIS A 219 -0.41 17.13 -7.16
CA HIS A 219 0.65 16.22 -6.72
C HIS A 219 0.31 14.74 -6.98
N SER A 220 -0.96 14.34 -6.90
CA SER A 220 -1.36 12.97 -7.25
C SER A 220 -1.13 12.71 -8.74
N MET A 221 -1.45 13.66 -9.61
CA MET A 221 -1.20 13.54 -11.05
C MET A 221 0.29 13.47 -11.37
N ASP A 222 1.10 14.38 -10.80
CA ASP A 222 2.56 14.39 -10.96
C ASP A 222 3.18 13.07 -10.48
N SER A 223 2.69 12.52 -9.38
CA SER A 223 3.13 11.23 -8.85
C SER A 223 2.78 10.08 -9.78
N MET A 224 1.58 10.04 -10.35
CA MET A 224 1.20 9.02 -11.34
C MET A 224 2.10 9.08 -12.58
N ASP A 225 2.44 10.27 -13.06
CA ASP A 225 3.35 10.46 -14.19
C ASP A 225 4.77 10.00 -13.85
N LEU A 226 5.24 10.31 -12.65
CA LEU A 226 6.52 9.82 -12.16
C LEU A 226 6.55 8.28 -12.11
N LEU A 227 5.51 7.63 -11.60
CA LEU A 227 5.42 6.17 -11.56
C LEU A 227 5.45 5.55 -12.96
N ARG A 228 4.76 6.13 -13.93
CA ARG A 228 4.80 5.69 -15.34
C ARG A 228 6.21 5.76 -15.95
N GLN A 229 7.01 6.74 -15.54
CA GLN A 229 8.40 6.90 -16.02
C GLN A 229 9.35 5.90 -15.35
N ARG A 230 9.12 5.56 -14.07
CA ARG A 230 10.06 4.83 -13.22
C ARG A 230 9.83 3.31 -13.20
N ALA A 231 8.66 2.83 -13.56
CA ALA A 231 8.29 1.42 -13.48
C ALA A 231 7.89 0.82 -14.83
N THR A 232 8.24 -0.45 -15.02
CA THR A 232 7.74 -1.25 -16.14
C THR A 232 6.31 -1.72 -15.87
N HIS A 233 6.03 -2.06 -14.60
CA HIS A 233 4.74 -2.56 -14.13
C HIS A 233 4.31 -1.79 -12.89
N ILE A 234 3.05 -1.33 -12.84
CA ILE A 234 2.48 -0.64 -11.69
C ILE A 234 1.40 -1.53 -11.09
N LEU A 235 1.52 -1.79 -9.79
CA LEU A 235 0.61 -2.60 -8.99
C LEU A 235 -0.22 -1.67 -8.10
N PRO A 236 -1.54 -1.56 -8.32
CA PRO A 236 -2.44 -0.72 -7.53
C PRO A 236 -2.72 -1.33 -6.15
N SER A 237 -3.13 -0.51 -5.17
CA SER A 237 -3.37 -0.95 -3.80
C SER A 237 -4.73 -1.64 -3.59
N HIS A 238 -5.76 -1.30 -4.40
CA HIS A 238 -7.15 -1.65 -4.10
C HIS A 238 -7.92 -2.18 -5.32
N ASP A 239 -7.30 -3.02 -6.16
CA ASP A 239 -7.94 -3.55 -7.36
C ASP A 239 -7.95 -5.09 -7.37
N TYR A 240 -9.15 -5.69 -7.41
CA TYR A 240 -9.29 -7.15 -7.52
C TYR A 240 -8.77 -7.74 -8.83
N LYS A 241 -8.52 -6.92 -9.86
CA LYS A 241 -7.85 -7.37 -11.09
C LYS A 241 -6.44 -7.93 -10.82
N LEU A 242 -5.81 -7.56 -9.68
CA LEU A 242 -4.54 -8.15 -9.22
C LEU A 242 -4.64 -9.65 -9.00
N PHE A 243 -5.77 -10.11 -8.46
CA PHE A 243 -5.88 -11.44 -7.86
C PHE A 243 -6.44 -12.51 -8.80
N GLY A 244 -7.24 -12.13 -9.80
CA GLY A 244 -7.84 -13.10 -10.72
C GLY A 244 -8.69 -14.20 -10.04
N GLY A 245 -9.14 -13.95 -8.81
CA GLY A 245 -9.88 -14.89 -7.98
C GLY A 245 -9.04 -15.66 -6.95
N GLU A 246 -7.72 -15.51 -6.96
CA GLU A 246 -6.82 -16.09 -5.97
C GLU A 246 -6.66 -15.17 -4.75
N GLN A 247 -6.28 -15.69 -3.59
CA GLN A 247 -5.98 -14.88 -2.41
C GLN A 247 -4.53 -14.39 -2.38
N VAL A 248 -3.62 -15.15 -2.97
CA VAL A 248 -2.19 -14.79 -3.07
C VAL A 248 -1.76 -14.90 -4.53
N VAL A 249 -1.14 -13.86 -5.05
CA VAL A 249 -0.66 -13.80 -6.43
C VAL A 249 0.81 -13.37 -6.47
N GLU A 250 1.62 -14.04 -7.27
CA GLU A 250 3.07 -13.80 -7.38
C GLU A 250 3.43 -13.04 -8.67
N PHE A 251 4.38 -12.08 -8.55
CA PHE A 251 4.98 -11.32 -9.64
C PHE A 251 6.52 -11.40 -9.60
N PRO A 252 7.21 -11.56 -10.75
CA PRO A 252 6.64 -11.84 -12.06
C PRO A 252 6.03 -13.24 -12.14
N GLY A 253 5.01 -13.41 -12.95
CA GLY A 253 4.27 -14.67 -13.12
C GLY A 253 2.86 -14.37 -13.57
N SER A 254 2.07 -13.68 -12.73
CA SER A 254 0.80 -13.09 -13.13
C SER A 254 1.07 -11.76 -13.83
N LYS A 255 0.61 -11.60 -15.06
CA LYS A 255 0.81 -10.34 -15.77
C LYS A 255 -0.20 -9.30 -15.27
N PRO A 256 0.26 -8.11 -14.83
CA PRO A 256 -0.64 -6.99 -14.60
C PRO A 256 -1.44 -6.70 -15.87
N SER A 257 -2.71 -6.39 -15.76
CA SER A 257 -3.58 -6.11 -16.91
C SER A 257 -3.29 -4.74 -17.57
N PHE A 258 -2.39 -3.94 -17.00
CA PHE A 258 -2.04 -2.63 -17.51
C PHE A 258 -0.90 -2.70 -18.51
N ALA A 259 -1.21 -2.46 -19.79
CA ALA A 259 -0.20 -2.23 -20.82
C ALA A 259 0.16 -0.74 -20.85
N ARG A 260 1.47 -0.40 -20.82
CA ARG A 260 1.94 0.97 -21.06
C ARG A 260 1.21 1.55 -22.28
N ARG A 261 0.57 2.71 -22.13
CA ARG A 261 0.18 3.49 -23.32
C ARG A 261 1.45 3.78 -24.10
N LYS A 262 1.51 3.32 -25.36
CA LYS A 262 2.49 3.80 -26.31
C LYS A 262 2.32 5.31 -26.42
N GLU A 263 3.43 6.00 -26.31
CA GLU A 263 3.54 7.46 -26.43
C GLU A 263 2.65 8.05 -27.51
N PHE A 264 2.00 9.15 -27.18
CA PHE A 264 1.47 10.08 -28.17
C PHE A 264 2.59 10.99 -28.65
#